data_977629a911d54d85e27e144136567ed6
#
_entry.id   977629a911d54d85e27e144136567ed6
#
_cell.length_a   1.000
_cell.length_b   1.000
_cell.length_c   1.000
_cell.angle_alpha   90.00
_cell.angle_beta   90.00
_cell.angle_gamma   90.00
#
_symmetry.space_group_name_H-M   'P 1'
#
loop_
_entity.id
_entity.type
_entity.pdbx_description
1 polymer ?
#
loop_
_entity_poly.entity_id
_entity_poly.type
_entity_poly.pdbx_seq_one_letter_code
_entity_poly.pdbx_strand_id
1 'polypeptide(L)'
;VVTREEMKNYLRVDYSDDDALIGGMLLSAERLCMDVLRTDESADLQATDNGKVAVMYATAYLYEHREEADHNALTLTLRALLFGARKEGF
;
A
#
# COMPACT_ATOMS: atom_id res chain seq x y z
N VAL A 1 7.57 2.42 5.79
CA VAL A 1 7.89 2.12 4.39
C VAL A 1 7.64 3.33 3.51
N VAL A 2 6.47 3.93 3.62
CA VAL A 2 6.11 5.13 2.87
C VAL A 2 5.75 6.21 3.87
N THR A 3 6.35 7.38 3.73
CA THR A 3 6.02 8.49 4.61
C THR A 3 4.73 9.17 4.14
N ARG A 4 4.08 9.88 5.06
CA ARG A 4 2.88 10.63 4.71
C ARG A 4 3.20 11.69 3.65
N GLU A 5 4.37 12.32 3.75
CA GLU A 5 4.79 13.32 2.77
C GLU A 5 4.91 12.72 1.37
N GLU A 6 5.53 11.55 1.26
CA GLU A 6 5.65 10.86 -0.02
C GLU A 6 4.26 10.55 -0.58
N MET A 7 3.36 10.10 0.27
CA MET A 7 2.01 9.72 -0.17
C MET A 7 1.23 10.95 -0.62
N LYS A 8 1.36 12.05 0.10
CA LYS A 8 0.69 13.30 -0.30
C LYS A 8 1.19 13.78 -1.66
N ASN A 9 2.49 13.69 -1.90
CA ASN A 9 3.05 14.04 -3.20
C ASN A 9 2.49 13.15 -4.30
N TYR A 10 2.38 11.86 -4.02
CA TYR A 10 1.84 10.92 -4.98
C TYR A 10 0.39 11.22 -5.32
N LEU A 11 -0.40 11.57 -4.30
CA LEU A 11 -1.82 11.90 -4.46
C LEU A 11 -2.04 13.33 -4.94
N ARG A 12 -0.98 14.14 -4.96
CA ARG A 12 -1.05 15.55 -5.32
C ARG A 12 -1.95 16.35 -4.36
N VAL A 13 -1.81 16.02 -3.07
CA VAL A 13 -2.52 16.68 -1.99
C VAL A 13 -1.53 17.60 -1.29
N ASP A 14 -1.76 18.91 -1.33
CA ASP A 14 -0.84 19.86 -0.70
C ASP A 14 -1.48 20.65 0.45
N TYR A 15 -2.67 20.28 0.84
CA TYR A 15 -3.32 20.82 2.04
C TYR A 15 -3.27 19.78 3.16
N SER A 16 -3.55 20.22 4.39
CA SER A 16 -3.41 19.36 5.56
C SER A 16 -4.72 18.77 6.07
N ASP A 17 -5.84 19.05 5.42
CA ASP A 17 -7.15 18.62 5.91
C ASP A 17 -7.27 17.11 5.99
N ASP A 18 -6.63 16.37 5.09
CA ASP A 18 -6.70 14.91 5.03
C ASP A 18 -5.48 14.22 5.63
N ASP A 19 -4.61 14.95 6.32
CA ASP A 19 -3.37 14.35 6.84
C ASP A 19 -3.62 13.14 7.74
N ALA A 20 -4.57 13.25 8.67
CA ALA A 20 -4.87 12.15 9.58
C ALA A 20 -5.49 10.98 8.81
N LEU A 21 -6.34 11.27 7.84
CA LEU A 21 -6.97 10.25 7.02
C LEU A 21 -5.92 9.50 6.18
N ILE A 22 -5.04 10.25 5.54
CA ILE A 22 -3.98 9.66 4.72
C ILE A 22 -3.05 8.82 5.59
N GLY A 23 -2.69 9.31 6.78
CA GLY A 23 -1.86 8.55 7.70
C GLY A 23 -2.49 7.23 8.12
N GLY A 24 -3.80 7.27 8.42
CA GLY A 24 -4.53 6.05 8.76
C GLY A 24 -4.60 5.07 7.60
N MET A 25 -4.81 5.57 6.40
CA MET A 25 -4.85 4.74 5.21
C MET A 25 -3.49 4.12 4.89
N LEU A 26 -2.41 4.87 5.13
CA LEU A 26 -1.05 4.32 4.98
C LEU A 26 -0.84 3.13 5.90
N LEU A 27 -1.26 3.24 7.16
CA LEU A 27 -1.13 2.14 8.10
C LEU A 27 -1.95 0.93 7.67
N SER A 28 -3.17 1.16 7.21
CA SER A 28 -4.03 0.09 6.73
C SER A 28 -3.45 -0.56 5.47
N ALA A 29 -2.93 0.23 4.55
CA ALA A 29 -2.34 -0.27 3.32
C ALA A 29 -1.10 -1.09 3.62
N GLU A 30 -0.26 -0.62 4.53
CA GLU A 30 0.94 -1.35 4.93
C GLU A 30 0.55 -2.69 5.54
N ARG A 31 -0.47 -2.70 6.40
CA ARG A 31 -0.95 -3.94 7.00
C ARG A 31 -1.48 -4.90 5.95
N LEU A 32 -2.24 -4.40 4.97
CA LEU A 32 -2.74 -5.24 3.88
C LEU A 32 -1.60 -5.88 3.09
N CYS A 33 -0.57 -5.10 2.79
CA CYS A 33 0.58 -5.62 2.05
C CYS A 33 1.32 -6.68 2.87
N MET A 34 1.46 -6.45 4.17
CA MET A 34 2.10 -7.43 5.05
C MET A 34 1.27 -8.71 5.12
N ASP A 35 -0.05 -8.60 5.15
CA ASP A 35 -0.93 -9.76 5.15
C ASP A 35 -0.79 -10.57 3.86
N VAL A 36 -0.67 -9.88 2.73
CA VAL A 36 -0.46 -10.55 1.44
C VAL A 36 0.87 -11.31 1.44
N LEU A 37 1.92 -10.73 2.02
CA LEU A 37 3.21 -11.38 2.15
C LEU A 37 3.24 -12.42 3.26
N ARG A 38 2.21 -12.46 4.08
CA ARG A 38 2.12 -13.37 5.24
C ARG A 38 3.25 -13.14 6.22
N THR A 39 3.49 -11.88 6.55
CA THR A 39 4.52 -11.50 7.50
C THR A 39 3.95 -10.52 8.52
N ASP A 40 4.53 -10.51 9.71
CA ASP A 40 4.23 -9.52 10.74
C ASP A 40 5.35 -8.50 10.87
N GLU A 41 6.37 -8.60 10.00
CA GLU A 41 7.55 -7.74 10.07
C GLU A 41 7.53 -6.73 8.92
N SER A 42 7.47 -5.44 9.25
CA SER A 42 7.51 -4.41 8.20
C SER A 42 8.84 -4.44 7.46
N ALA A 43 9.91 -4.95 8.09
CA ALA A 43 11.19 -5.09 7.41
C ALA A 43 11.09 -6.01 6.18
N ASP A 44 10.27 -7.04 6.25
CA ASP A 44 10.07 -7.93 5.11
C ASP A 44 9.42 -7.20 3.95
N LEU A 45 8.47 -6.32 4.24
CA LEU A 45 7.83 -5.51 3.22
C LEU A 45 8.84 -4.55 2.59
N GLN A 46 9.69 -3.93 3.41
CA GLN A 46 10.72 -3.03 2.89
C GLN A 46 11.73 -3.74 2.01
N ALA A 47 11.99 -5.00 2.30
CA ALA A 47 12.94 -5.80 1.52
C ALA A 47 12.38 -6.29 0.20
N THR A 48 11.05 -6.19 0.03
CA THR A 48 10.40 -6.62 -1.21
C THR A 48 10.55 -5.54 -2.26
N ASP A 49 10.96 -5.92 -3.46
CA ASP A 49 11.28 -4.97 -4.53
C ASP A 49 10.15 -3.97 -4.80
N ASN A 50 8.92 -4.45 -4.84
CA ASN A 50 7.77 -3.59 -5.11
C ASN A 50 6.99 -3.23 -3.85
N GLY A 51 7.60 -3.41 -2.67
CA GLY A 51 6.89 -3.16 -1.42
C GLY A 51 6.39 -1.73 -1.31
N LYS A 52 7.25 -0.76 -1.61
CA LYS A 52 6.87 0.65 -1.54
C LYS A 52 5.77 0.98 -2.55
N VAL A 53 5.91 0.48 -3.78
CA VAL A 53 4.92 0.71 -4.83
C VAL A 53 3.57 0.11 -4.42
N ALA A 54 3.58 -1.09 -3.85
CA ALA A 54 2.35 -1.75 -3.41
C ALA A 54 1.65 -0.96 -2.31
N VAL A 55 2.40 -0.45 -1.33
CA VAL A 55 1.82 0.36 -0.26
C VAL A 55 1.23 1.65 -0.82
N MET A 56 1.94 2.30 -1.73
CA MET A 56 1.46 3.54 -2.34
C MET A 56 0.19 3.29 -3.15
N TYR A 57 0.18 2.21 -3.93
CA TYR A 57 -1.00 1.83 -4.71
C TYR A 57 -2.19 1.56 -3.81
N ALA A 58 -1.98 0.77 -2.75
CA ALA A 58 -3.06 0.43 -1.83
C ALA A 58 -3.61 1.67 -1.14
N THR A 59 -2.72 2.57 -0.71
CA THR A 59 -3.14 3.80 -0.05
C THR A 59 -3.97 4.67 -1.00
N ALA A 60 -3.50 4.83 -2.22
CA ALA A 60 -4.23 5.63 -3.23
C ALA A 60 -5.59 5.02 -3.53
N TYR A 61 -5.64 3.70 -3.65
CA TYR A 61 -6.91 3.00 -3.89
C TYR A 61 -7.89 3.26 -2.75
N LEU A 62 -7.43 3.09 -1.50
CA LEU A 62 -8.29 3.30 -0.33
C LEU A 62 -8.74 4.77 -0.25
N TYR A 63 -7.85 5.69 -0.57
CA TYR A 63 -8.18 7.11 -0.53
C TYR A 63 -9.22 7.48 -1.59
N GLU A 64 -9.10 6.94 -2.78
CA GLU A 64 -10.00 7.25 -3.90
C GLU A 64 -11.33 6.49 -3.84
N HIS A 65 -11.35 5.36 -3.14
CA HIS A 65 -12.54 4.49 -3.07
C HIS A 65 -13.03 4.33 -1.63
N ARG A 66 -12.99 5.41 -0.88
CA ARG A 66 -13.30 5.37 0.57
C ARG A 66 -14.67 4.75 0.87
N GLU A 67 -15.64 4.94 -0.02
CA GLU A 67 -16.99 4.48 0.22
C GLU A 67 -17.31 3.15 -0.44
N GLU A 68 -16.50 2.73 -1.40
CA GLU A 68 -16.80 1.54 -2.21
C GLU A 68 -15.58 0.69 -2.48
N ALA A 69 -14.66 0.62 -1.52
CA ALA A 69 -13.44 -0.15 -1.74
C ALA A 69 -13.75 -1.63 -1.97
N ASP A 70 -13.20 -2.18 -3.04
CA ASP A 70 -13.29 -3.61 -3.33
C ASP A 70 -12.00 -4.26 -2.84
N HIS A 71 -12.05 -4.81 -1.65
CA HIS A 71 -10.85 -5.39 -1.04
C HIS A 71 -10.36 -6.63 -1.76
N ASN A 72 -11.24 -7.37 -2.40
CA ASN A 72 -10.82 -8.54 -3.18
C ASN A 72 -10.01 -8.12 -4.41
N ALA A 73 -10.50 -7.13 -5.15
CA ALA A 73 -9.78 -6.63 -6.31
C ALA A 73 -8.44 -6.03 -5.89
N LEU A 74 -8.45 -5.26 -4.81
CA LEU A 74 -7.23 -4.66 -4.29
C LEU A 74 -6.22 -5.75 -3.89
N THR A 75 -6.65 -6.76 -3.18
CA THR A 75 -5.78 -7.86 -2.75
C THR A 75 -5.15 -8.57 -3.93
N LEU A 76 -5.92 -8.82 -4.99
CA LEU A 76 -5.39 -9.46 -6.19
C LEU A 76 -4.31 -8.60 -6.84
N THR A 77 -4.52 -7.28 -6.90
CA THR A 77 -3.53 -6.37 -7.46
C THR A 77 -2.27 -6.35 -6.59
N LEU A 78 -2.43 -6.33 -5.27
CA LEU A 78 -1.29 -6.34 -4.36
C LEU A 78 -0.48 -7.62 -4.50
N ARG A 79 -1.15 -8.76 -4.69
CA ARG A 79 -0.45 -10.01 -4.95
C ARG A 79 0.39 -9.91 -6.21
N ALA A 80 -0.17 -9.34 -7.27
CA ALA A 80 0.56 -9.18 -8.51
C ALA A 80 1.79 -8.29 -8.31
N LEU A 81 1.63 -7.19 -7.57
CA LEU A 81 2.74 -6.27 -7.33
C LEU A 81 3.81 -6.87 -6.42
N LEU A 82 3.40 -7.56 -5.36
CA LEU A 82 4.34 -8.06 -4.35
C LEU A 82 5.02 -9.35 -4.79
N PHE A 83 4.30 -10.22 -5.47
CA PHE A 83 4.86 -11.50 -5.92
C PHE A 83 5.30 -11.48 -7.37
N GLY A 84 4.81 -10.54 -8.16
CA GLY A 84 5.20 -10.44 -9.55
C GLY A 84 6.67 -10.13 -9.74
N ALA A 85 7.29 -9.45 -8.78
CA ALA A 85 8.71 -9.12 -8.83
C ALA A 85 9.59 -10.28 -8.38
N ARG A 86 9.02 -11.30 -7.75
CA ARG A 86 9.77 -12.45 -7.25
C ARG A 86 10.03 -13.42 -8.38
N LYS A 87 11.22 -13.91 -8.42
CA LYS A 87 11.58 -14.94 -9.38
C LYS A 87 11.23 -16.29 -8.77
N GLU A 88 9.97 -16.64 -8.85
CA GLU A 88 9.55 -17.94 -8.36
C GLU A 88 10.08 -19.00 -9.30
N GLY A 89 10.71 -19.96 -8.78
CA GLY A 89 11.34 -20.98 -9.58
C GLY A 89 10.39 -22.05 -10.10
N PHE A 90 9.22 -21.65 -10.45
CA PHE A 90 8.30 -22.63 -10.99
C PHE A 90 7.96 -22.33 -12.43
#